data_db18b2948b6f65888feadffc388dc594
#
_entry.id   db18b2948b6f65888feadffc388dc594
#
_cell.length_a   1.000
_cell.length_b   1.000
_cell.length_c   1.000
_cell.angle_alpha   90.00
_cell.angle_beta   90.00
_cell.angle_gamma   90.00
#
_symmetry.space_group_name_H-M   'P 1'
#
loop_
_entity.id
_entity.type
_entity.pdbx_description
1 polymer ?
#
loop_
_entity_poly.entity_id
_entity_poly.type
_entity_poly.pdbx_seq_one_letter_code
_entity_poly.pdbx_strand_id
1 'polypeptide(L)'
;MKDVEAWTTLVSPSSSRDPRKLAERAQRLESDGWDGASLVDSQCLMGDAFAVLTLAAVSTSTLKLGTGTSNPVTRHPSVLANLAATVQVISGGRMSLGIGRGDSALAHIGARPATVATFDKVLSMLKSYLRNDGVPMSDSASMLAVGRPGLDGIAIANAPETSRLHWLPADLPPVEIEVAASGPKVIAAAARHADWISFSLGADEHRLQWAIDVAREEMDRAGREPGSVRFGAYLPLYPHVDVEFARELSRGIVTSHSRFAVMSNSITGPVSESQRTNLERVKSTYDMTKHGDAAGAHSKVLDDDYIDQFALVGDPDRCVERIERLVDIGIERFNFWTADLDGKAGESYGLAVESILPRVPNRGRSPATPSLD
;
A
#
# COMPACT_ATOMS: atom_id res chain seq x y z
N MET A 1 -16.89 17.54 -3.05
CA MET A 1 -15.49 17.09 -3.24
C MET A 1 -15.31 15.85 -2.39
N LYS A 2 -14.61 14.85 -2.88
CA LYS A 2 -14.33 13.64 -2.09
C LYS A 2 -13.20 13.93 -1.09
N ASP A 3 -13.26 13.32 0.09
CA ASP A 3 -12.26 13.53 1.12
C ASP A 3 -10.92 12.90 0.70
N VAL A 4 -9.83 13.66 0.85
CA VAL A 4 -8.47 13.20 0.63
C VAL A 4 -7.90 12.64 1.93
N GLU A 5 -7.17 11.53 1.85
CA GLU A 5 -6.55 10.87 2.99
C GLU A 5 -5.01 10.92 2.89
N ALA A 6 -4.36 11.30 3.98
CA ALA A 6 -2.91 11.26 4.14
C ALA A 6 -2.52 10.10 5.07
N TRP A 7 -1.94 9.07 4.49
CA TRP A 7 -1.44 7.89 5.18
C TRP A 7 0.09 7.90 5.24
N THR A 8 0.65 7.21 6.23
CA THR A 8 2.09 6.95 6.28
C THR A 8 2.37 5.49 6.63
N THR A 9 3.61 5.13 6.87
CA THR A 9 3.99 3.75 7.24
C THR A 9 4.37 3.64 8.72
N LEU A 10 4.00 2.52 9.34
CA LEU A 10 4.42 2.18 10.70
C LEU A 10 5.92 1.89 10.80
N VAL A 11 6.63 1.75 9.68
CA VAL A 11 8.06 1.51 9.65
C VAL A 11 8.78 2.60 8.87
N SER A 12 9.97 2.93 9.36
CA SER A 12 10.98 3.74 8.68
C SER A 12 12.31 2.98 8.68
N PRO A 13 13.33 3.40 7.93
CA PRO A 13 14.59 2.68 7.84
C PRO A 13 15.23 2.34 9.18
N SER A 14 15.22 3.26 10.14
CA SER A 14 15.81 3.09 11.47
C SER A 14 14.81 2.66 12.54
N SER A 15 13.50 2.55 12.23
CA SER A 15 12.51 2.19 13.25
C SER A 15 12.72 0.79 13.82
N SER A 16 12.39 0.63 15.10
CA SER A 16 12.39 -0.67 15.74
C SER A 16 11.50 -1.67 15.01
N ARG A 17 11.91 -2.93 14.98
CA ARG A 17 11.09 -4.04 14.47
C ARG A 17 10.31 -4.74 15.62
N ASP A 18 10.42 -4.27 16.85
CA ASP A 18 9.63 -4.76 17.99
C ASP A 18 8.15 -4.39 17.76
N PRO A 19 7.23 -5.37 17.72
CA PRO A 19 5.80 -5.13 17.52
C PRO A 19 5.18 -4.13 18.52
N ARG A 20 5.67 -4.10 19.76
CA ARG A 20 5.18 -3.18 20.81
C ARG A 20 5.53 -1.73 20.49
N LYS A 21 6.76 -1.48 20.02
CA LYS A 21 7.22 -0.16 19.61
C LYS A 21 6.53 0.34 18.33
N LEU A 22 6.13 -0.58 17.46
CA LEU A 22 5.33 -0.21 16.30
C LEU A 22 3.90 0.18 16.69
N ALA A 23 3.33 -0.42 17.75
CA ALA A 23 2.05 0.02 18.29
C ALA A 23 2.14 1.40 18.97
N GLU A 24 3.23 1.67 19.72
CA GLU A 24 3.52 3.00 20.27
C GLU A 24 3.68 4.05 19.13
N ARG A 25 4.34 3.67 18.05
CA ARG A 25 4.43 4.52 16.86
C ARG A 25 3.05 4.82 16.26
N ALA A 26 2.13 3.85 16.21
CA ALA A 26 0.77 4.08 15.72
C ALA A 26 0.05 5.16 16.55
N GLN A 27 0.18 5.14 17.88
CA GLN A 27 -0.36 6.20 18.76
C GLN A 27 0.26 7.57 18.44
N ARG A 28 1.56 7.61 18.18
CA ARG A 28 2.25 8.85 17.81
C ARG A 28 1.73 9.37 16.46
N LEU A 29 1.57 8.51 15.44
CA LEU A 29 1.03 8.90 14.14
C LEU A 29 -0.41 9.42 14.24
N GLU A 30 -1.24 8.80 15.09
CA GLU A 30 -2.58 9.30 15.38
C GLU A 30 -2.53 10.71 16.01
N SER A 31 -1.66 10.94 16.99
CA SER A 31 -1.51 12.25 17.63
C SER A 31 -0.93 13.32 16.70
N ASP A 32 -0.07 12.92 15.76
CA ASP A 32 0.49 13.80 14.74
C ASP A 32 -0.54 14.14 13.64
N GLY A 33 -1.72 13.50 13.68
CA GLY A 33 -2.84 13.82 12.80
C GLY A 33 -2.84 13.09 11.46
N TRP A 34 -2.13 11.96 11.31
CA TRP A 34 -2.26 11.11 10.13
C TRP A 34 -3.64 10.45 10.06
N ASP A 35 -4.21 10.32 8.86
CA ASP A 35 -5.52 9.66 8.67
C ASP A 35 -5.40 8.14 8.75
N GLY A 36 -4.24 7.60 8.40
CA GLY A 36 -3.99 6.17 8.47
C GLY A 36 -2.51 5.81 8.45
N ALA A 37 -2.24 4.56 8.80
CA ALA A 37 -0.89 4.00 8.76
C ALA A 37 -0.89 2.57 8.24
N SER A 38 0.09 2.25 7.39
CA SER A 38 0.24 0.92 6.81
C SER A 38 1.51 0.21 7.30
N LEU A 39 1.46 -1.12 7.31
CA LEU A 39 2.61 -1.95 7.63
C LEU A 39 2.93 -2.92 6.50
N VAL A 40 4.21 -3.03 6.17
CA VAL A 40 4.70 -4.02 5.19
C VAL A 40 4.50 -5.45 5.73
N ASP A 41 4.03 -6.37 4.88
CA ASP A 41 3.83 -7.78 5.21
C ASP A 41 4.95 -8.62 4.55
N SER A 42 6.11 -8.62 5.19
CA SER A 42 7.32 -9.32 4.75
C SER A 42 7.88 -10.17 5.88
N GLN A 43 7.47 -11.43 5.95
CA GLN A 43 7.68 -12.36 7.06
C GLN A 43 9.15 -12.60 7.44
N CYS A 44 10.12 -12.40 6.53
CA CYS A 44 11.55 -12.53 6.83
C CYS A 44 12.21 -11.21 7.25
N LEU A 45 11.52 -10.08 7.12
CA LEU A 45 12.04 -8.74 7.40
C LEU A 45 11.36 -8.09 8.60
N MET A 46 10.12 -8.49 8.89
CA MET A 46 9.25 -7.91 9.91
C MET A 46 8.52 -9.01 10.68
N GLY A 47 8.04 -8.69 11.88
CA GLY A 47 7.03 -9.48 12.57
C GLY A 47 5.73 -9.57 11.76
N ASP A 48 4.82 -10.50 12.12
CA ASP A 48 3.56 -10.67 11.40
C ASP A 48 2.76 -9.36 11.39
N ALA A 49 2.40 -8.92 10.18
CA ALA A 49 1.76 -7.62 9.98
C ALA A 49 0.40 -7.53 10.69
N PHE A 50 -0.39 -8.59 10.68
CA PHE A 50 -1.73 -8.57 11.29
C PHE A 50 -1.66 -8.59 12.81
N ALA A 51 -0.65 -9.25 13.40
CA ALA A 51 -0.40 -9.19 14.84
C ALA A 51 -0.05 -7.75 15.28
N VAL A 52 0.83 -7.07 14.54
CA VAL A 52 1.18 -5.67 14.80
C VAL A 52 -0.01 -4.74 14.60
N LEU A 53 -0.76 -4.91 13.50
CA LEU A 53 -1.95 -4.10 13.23
C LEU A 53 -3.04 -4.32 14.28
N THR A 54 -3.14 -5.52 14.86
CA THR A 54 -4.04 -5.78 16.01
C THR A 54 -3.61 -4.96 17.24
N LEU A 55 -2.32 -4.93 17.57
CA LEU A 55 -1.80 -4.09 18.65
C LEU A 55 -2.07 -2.60 18.37
N ALA A 56 -1.83 -2.14 17.15
CA ALA A 56 -2.14 -0.77 16.73
C ALA A 56 -3.64 -0.46 16.85
N ALA A 57 -4.50 -1.41 16.47
CA ALA A 57 -5.96 -1.25 16.54
C ALA A 57 -6.48 -1.02 17.95
N VAL A 58 -5.92 -1.72 18.95
CA VAL A 58 -6.32 -1.55 20.36
C VAL A 58 -5.67 -0.36 21.03
N SER A 59 -4.58 0.17 20.46
CA SER A 59 -3.84 1.32 21.02
C SER A 59 -4.20 2.65 20.37
N THR A 60 -5.05 2.67 19.35
CA THR A 60 -5.51 3.88 18.63
C THR A 60 -7.03 3.90 18.53
N SER A 61 -7.61 5.07 18.30
CA SER A 61 -9.06 5.27 18.27
C SER A 61 -9.62 5.66 16.90
N THR A 62 -8.87 6.42 16.12
CA THR A 62 -9.29 7.02 14.84
C THR A 62 -8.39 6.64 13.67
N LEU A 63 -7.13 6.32 13.93
CA LEU A 63 -6.14 5.99 12.90
C LEU A 63 -6.61 4.78 12.10
N LYS A 64 -6.77 4.96 10.78
CA LYS A 64 -7.01 3.86 9.87
C LYS A 64 -5.74 2.99 9.77
N LEU A 65 -5.93 1.70 9.60
CA LEU A 65 -4.84 0.72 9.61
C LEU A 65 -4.85 -0.11 8.33
N GLY A 66 -3.68 -0.43 7.81
CA GLY A 66 -3.63 -1.22 6.58
C GLY A 66 -2.33 -2.02 6.42
N THR A 67 -2.36 -2.97 5.49
CA THR A 67 -1.13 -3.61 5.00
C THR A 67 -0.58 -2.81 3.81
N GLY A 68 0.71 -2.54 3.79
CA GLY A 68 1.35 -1.78 2.72
C GLY A 68 2.58 -2.47 2.10
N THR A 69 2.41 -3.63 1.46
CA THR A 69 1.24 -4.46 1.12
C THR A 69 1.43 -5.90 1.50
N SER A 70 0.31 -6.63 1.68
CA SER A 70 0.31 -8.09 1.72
C SER A 70 0.38 -8.68 0.29
N ASN A 71 0.35 -10.02 0.18
CA ASN A 71 0.46 -10.71 -1.10
C ASN A 71 -0.38 -12.01 -1.12
N PRO A 72 -0.75 -12.53 -2.33
CA PRO A 72 -1.64 -13.69 -2.45
C PRO A 72 -0.90 -15.04 -2.34
N VAL A 73 0.41 -15.06 -2.11
CA VAL A 73 1.22 -16.30 -2.20
C VAL A 73 1.48 -16.90 -0.83
N THR A 74 1.73 -16.06 0.17
CA THR A 74 2.13 -16.51 1.52
C THR A 74 0.97 -16.99 2.38
N ARG A 75 -0.27 -16.64 2.02
CA ARG A 75 -1.49 -17.06 2.74
C ARG A 75 -2.60 -17.42 1.77
N HIS A 76 -3.40 -18.43 2.13
CA HIS A 76 -4.63 -18.73 1.41
C HIS A 76 -5.61 -17.54 1.47
N PRO A 77 -6.37 -17.23 0.41
CA PRO A 77 -7.28 -16.07 0.38
C PRO A 77 -8.27 -16.01 1.55
N SER A 78 -8.80 -17.16 1.99
CA SER A 78 -9.70 -17.20 3.17
C SER A 78 -8.98 -16.81 4.46
N VAL A 79 -7.71 -17.22 4.62
CA VAL A 79 -6.89 -16.86 5.79
C VAL A 79 -6.57 -15.37 5.77
N LEU A 80 -6.20 -14.83 4.60
CA LEU A 80 -5.91 -13.40 4.45
C LEU A 80 -7.16 -12.54 4.71
N ALA A 81 -8.31 -12.94 4.17
CA ALA A 81 -9.58 -12.26 4.42
C ALA A 81 -9.97 -12.34 5.91
N ASN A 82 -9.79 -13.51 6.54
CA ASN A 82 -10.08 -13.70 7.97
C ASN A 82 -9.22 -12.79 8.86
N LEU A 83 -7.93 -12.68 8.56
CA LEU A 83 -7.02 -11.78 9.30
C LEU A 83 -7.44 -10.32 9.16
N ALA A 84 -7.72 -9.86 7.94
CA ALA A 84 -8.16 -8.49 7.68
C ALA A 84 -9.51 -8.20 8.38
N ALA A 85 -10.48 -9.13 8.29
CA ALA A 85 -11.77 -9.01 8.95
C ALA A 85 -11.64 -9.00 10.48
N THR A 86 -10.72 -9.77 11.05
CA THR A 86 -10.45 -9.76 12.49
C THR A 86 -9.95 -8.38 12.94
N VAL A 87 -8.98 -7.79 12.23
CA VAL A 87 -8.52 -6.43 12.55
C VAL A 87 -9.64 -5.40 12.33
N GLN A 88 -10.49 -5.58 11.32
CA GLN A 88 -11.67 -4.71 11.09
C GLN A 88 -12.59 -4.67 12.30
N VAL A 89 -12.91 -5.84 12.85
CA VAL A 89 -13.78 -5.95 14.04
C VAL A 89 -13.10 -5.29 15.26
N ILE A 90 -11.83 -5.62 15.52
CA ILE A 90 -11.09 -5.10 16.68
C ILE A 90 -10.93 -3.57 16.57
N SER A 91 -10.70 -3.04 15.38
CA SER A 91 -10.54 -1.61 15.16
C SER A 91 -11.85 -0.82 15.03
N GLY A 92 -13.01 -1.48 15.03
CA GLY A 92 -14.29 -0.81 14.82
C GLY A 92 -14.45 -0.24 13.42
N GLY A 93 -13.97 -0.94 12.40
CA GLY A 93 -14.20 -0.53 11.00
C GLY A 93 -13.05 0.25 10.34
N ARG A 94 -11.82 0.23 10.91
CA ARG A 94 -10.69 1.06 10.44
C ARG A 94 -9.65 0.30 9.59
N MET A 95 -9.91 -0.96 9.19
CA MET A 95 -8.96 -1.77 8.43
C MET A 95 -9.10 -1.59 6.92
N SER A 96 -7.99 -1.42 6.22
CA SER A 96 -7.84 -1.49 4.76
C SER A 96 -6.85 -2.59 4.39
N LEU A 97 -7.24 -3.53 3.53
CA LEU A 97 -6.37 -4.61 3.06
C LEU A 97 -5.59 -4.15 1.82
N GLY A 98 -4.40 -3.60 2.04
CA GLY A 98 -3.47 -3.30 0.97
C GLY A 98 -2.80 -4.58 0.44
N ILE A 99 -2.91 -4.85 -0.85
CA ILE A 99 -2.39 -6.06 -1.48
C ILE A 99 -1.67 -5.76 -2.80
N GLY A 100 -0.55 -6.44 -3.02
CA GLY A 100 0.19 -6.46 -4.28
C GLY A 100 0.46 -7.89 -4.71
N ARG A 101 1.13 -8.07 -5.87
CA ARG A 101 1.49 -9.40 -6.37
C ARG A 101 2.57 -10.10 -5.55
N GLY A 102 3.22 -9.39 -4.66
CA GLY A 102 4.38 -9.81 -3.88
C GLY A 102 5.71 -9.40 -4.54
N ASP A 103 6.68 -9.05 -3.70
CA ASP A 103 8.04 -8.69 -4.08
C ASP A 103 9.05 -9.18 -3.04
N SER A 104 9.54 -8.32 -2.13
CA SER A 104 10.57 -8.64 -1.13
C SER A 104 10.16 -9.82 -0.25
N ALA A 105 8.91 -9.87 0.21
CA ALA A 105 8.37 -10.99 0.99
C ALA A 105 8.56 -12.34 0.30
N LEU A 106 8.44 -12.39 -1.02
CA LEU A 106 8.59 -13.61 -1.83
C LEU A 106 10.05 -13.86 -2.21
N ALA A 107 10.80 -12.81 -2.54
CA ALA A 107 12.22 -12.95 -2.87
C ALA A 107 13.02 -13.58 -1.72
N HIS A 108 12.72 -13.20 -0.46
CA HIS A 108 13.37 -13.74 0.73
C HIS A 108 13.02 -15.21 1.06
N ILE A 109 12.05 -15.80 0.39
CA ILE A 109 11.74 -17.25 0.46
C ILE A 109 11.96 -17.96 -0.88
N GLY A 110 12.64 -17.32 -1.83
CA GLY A 110 12.95 -17.91 -3.13
C GLY A 110 11.77 -18.04 -4.08
N ALA A 111 10.69 -17.29 -3.86
CA ALA A 111 9.47 -17.31 -4.67
C ALA A 111 9.36 -16.08 -5.59
N ARG A 112 8.57 -16.23 -6.64
CA ARG A 112 8.26 -15.16 -7.60
C ARG A 112 6.93 -14.50 -7.28
N PRO A 113 6.71 -13.24 -7.71
CA PRO A 113 5.39 -12.60 -7.65
C PRO A 113 4.31 -13.45 -8.31
N ALA A 114 3.10 -13.42 -7.78
CA ALA A 114 1.95 -14.07 -8.38
C ALA A 114 1.76 -13.63 -9.84
N THR A 115 1.28 -14.53 -10.71
CA THR A 115 0.89 -14.14 -12.07
C THR A 115 -0.29 -13.16 -12.01
N VAL A 116 -0.51 -12.35 -13.04
CA VAL A 116 -1.67 -11.44 -13.07
C VAL A 116 -2.98 -12.23 -13.00
N ALA A 117 -3.08 -13.35 -13.67
CA ALA A 117 -4.28 -14.20 -13.64
C ALA A 117 -4.56 -14.77 -12.24
N THR A 118 -3.53 -15.24 -11.53
CA THR A 118 -3.67 -15.68 -10.13
C THR A 118 -4.07 -14.53 -9.22
N PHE A 119 -3.46 -13.36 -9.42
CA PHE A 119 -3.77 -12.16 -8.64
C PHE A 119 -5.21 -11.71 -8.84
N ASP A 120 -5.69 -11.65 -10.08
CA ASP A 120 -7.07 -11.33 -10.43
C ASP A 120 -8.08 -12.27 -9.77
N LYS A 121 -7.83 -13.59 -9.84
CA LYS A 121 -8.65 -14.60 -9.16
C LYS A 121 -8.67 -14.38 -7.64
N VAL A 122 -7.52 -14.12 -7.02
CA VAL A 122 -7.45 -13.87 -5.57
C VAL A 122 -8.21 -12.60 -5.19
N LEU A 123 -8.11 -11.52 -5.95
CA LEU A 123 -8.86 -10.29 -5.68
C LEU A 123 -10.39 -10.54 -5.71
N SER A 124 -10.88 -11.31 -6.69
CA SER A 124 -12.29 -11.73 -6.75
C SER A 124 -12.70 -12.51 -5.50
N MET A 125 -11.86 -13.48 -5.08
CA MET A 125 -12.14 -14.28 -3.88
C MET A 125 -12.13 -13.45 -2.60
N LEU A 126 -11.15 -12.56 -2.43
CA LEU A 126 -11.07 -11.66 -1.28
C LEU A 126 -12.31 -10.78 -1.18
N LYS A 127 -12.75 -10.22 -2.31
CA LYS A 127 -13.98 -9.42 -2.39
C LYS A 127 -15.18 -10.24 -1.90
N SER A 128 -15.32 -11.49 -2.36
CA SER A 128 -16.41 -12.37 -1.94
C SER A 128 -16.34 -12.74 -0.44
N TYR A 129 -15.15 -13.10 0.08
CA TYR A 129 -15.00 -13.40 1.51
C TYR A 129 -15.32 -12.20 2.39
N LEU A 130 -14.81 -11.01 2.05
CA LEU A 130 -14.96 -9.80 2.86
C LEU A 130 -16.37 -9.19 2.78
N ARG A 131 -17.17 -9.57 1.76
CA ARG A 131 -18.60 -9.20 1.63
C ARG A 131 -19.54 -10.34 2.01
N ASN A 132 -18.99 -11.47 2.46
CA ASN A 132 -19.74 -12.67 2.84
C ASN A 132 -20.61 -13.26 1.71
N ASP A 133 -20.20 -13.07 0.44
CA ASP A 133 -20.94 -13.61 -0.73
C ASP A 133 -20.70 -15.12 -0.92
N GLY A 134 -19.66 -15.66 -0.28
CA GLY A 134 -19.25 -17.05 -0.43
C GLY A 134 -18.41 -17.30 -1.67
N VAL A 135 -17.41 -18.17 -1.52
CA VAL A 135 -16.51 -18.61 -2.59
C VAL A 135 -16.78 -20.07 -2.90
N PRO A 136 -16.96 -20.48 -4.17
CA PRO A 136 -17.14 -21.88 -4.53
C PRO A 136 -16.01 -22.74 -3.94
N MET A 137 -16.35 -23.89 -3.40
CA MET A 137 -15.38 -24.76 -2.72
C MET A 137 -14.25 -25.20 -3.65
N SER A 138 -14.54 -25.45 -4.93
CA SER A 138 -13.54 -25.77 -5.96
C SER A 138 -12.51 -24.65 -6.16
N ASP A 139 -12.99 -23.39 -6.15
CA ASP A 139 -12.12 -22.24 -6.29
C ASP A 139 -11.21 -22.05 -5.07
N SER A 140 -11.81 -22.16 -3.88
CA SER A 140 -11.06 -22.12 -2.62
C SER A 140 -9.98 -23.22 -2.59
N ALA A 141 -10.35 -24.46 -2.86
CA ALA A 141 -9.44 -25.60 -2.87
C ALA A 141 -8.31 -25.46 -3.91
N SER A 142 -8.56 -24.80 -5.04
CA SER A 142 -7.55 -24.57 -6.09
C SER A 142 -6.38 -23.67 -5.65
N MET A 143 -6.54 -22.96 -4.53
CA MET A 143 -5.53 -22.05 -3.98
C MET A 143 -4.63 -22.72 -2.93
N LEU A 144 -4.85 -24.00 -2.63
CA LEU A 144 -4.01 -24.74 -1.69
C LEU A 144 -2.64 -25.00 -2.30
N ALA A 145 -1.59 -24.51 -1.66
CA ALA A 145 -0.20 -24.80 -2.04
C ALA A 145 0.25 -26.18 -1.53
N VAL A 146 -0.30 -26.60 -0.38
CA VAL A 146 -0.02 -27.87 0.28
C VAL A 146 -1.35 -28.49 0.70
N GLY A 147 -1.50 -29.78 0.47
CA GLY A 147 -2.73 -30.49 0.79
C GLY A 147 -3.38 -31.10 -0.45
N ARG A 148 -4.45 -31.81 -0.25
CA ARG A 148 -5.22 -32.41 -1.33
C ARG A 148 -6.52 -31.64 -1.50
N PRO A 149 -6.82 -31.10 -2.69
CA PRO A 149 -8.12 -30.51 -2.97
C PRO A 149 -9.21 -31.60 -2.95
N GLY A 150 -10.40 -31.21 -2.48
CA GLY A 150 -11.55 -32.10 -2.38
C GLY A 150 -11.73 -32.72 -0.98
N LEU A 151 -12.92 -33.21 -0.73
CA LEU A 151 -13.32 -33.78 0.55
C LEU A 151 -13.52 -35.31 0.46
N ASP A 152 -13.10 -35.91 -0.65
CA ASP A 152 -13.21 -37.35 -0.88
C ASP A 152 -12.36 -38.13 0.14
N GLY A 153 -12.98 -39.16 0.74
CA GLY A 153 -12.36 -40.00 1.76
C GLY A 153 -12.33 -39.41 3.16
N ILE A 154 -12.94 -38.23 3.37
CA ILE A 154 -13.22 -37.71 4.72
C ILE A 154 -14.61 -38.15 5.16
N ALA A 155 -14.73 -38.69 6.38
CA ALA A 155 -16.01 -39.13 6.93
C ALA A 155 -16.87 -37.92 7.38
N ILE A 156 -17.54 -37.29 6.43
CA ILE A 156 -18.48 -36.19 6.64
C ILE A 156 -19.84 -36.52 6.01
N ALA A 157 -20.93 -36.19 6.70
CA ALA A 157 -22.28 -36.44 6.19
C ALA A 157 -22.68 -35.38 5.14
N ASN A 158 -22.33 -34.13 5.36
CA ASN A 158 -22.63 -33.00 4.48
C ASN A 158 -21.42 -32.08 4.39
N ALA A 159 -21.05 -31.66 3.17
CA ALA A 159 -20.02 -30.67 2.93
C ALA A 159 -20.63 -29.32 2.58
N PRO A 160 -20.03 -28.19 3.00
CA PRO A 160 -20.50 -26.89 2.55
C PRO A 160 -20.23 -26.72 1.06
N GLU A 161 -21.18 -26.15 0.33
CA GLU A 161 -21.01 -25.84 -1.10
C GLU A 161 -20.08 -24.64 -1.34
N THR A 162 -20.03 -23.72 -0.37
CA THR A 162 -19.22 -22.49 -0.44
C THR A 162 -18.41 -22.28 0.83
N SER A 163 -17.21 -21.71 0.65
CA SER A 163 -16.36 -21.23 1.74
C SER A 163 -16.74 -19.80 2.11
N ARG A 164 -16.97 -19.51 3.41
CA ARG A 164 -17.40 -18.19 3.93
C ARG A 164 -16.76 -17.87 5.26
N LEU A 165 -16.77 -16.60 5.63
CA LEU A 165 -16.47 -16.12 6.99
C LEU A 165 -17.77 -16.05 7.81
N HIS A 166 -18.28 -17.19 8.28
CA HIS A 166 -19.58 -17.30 8.98
C HIS A 166 -19.72 -16.43 10.24
N TRP A 167 -18.61 -15.98 10.80
CA TRP A 167 -18.55 -15.16 12.02
C TRP A 167 -18.54 -13.65 11.73
N LEU A 168 -18.47 -13.22 10.46
CA LEU A 168 -18.35 -11.83 10.09
C LEU A 168 -19.59 -11.04 10.53
N PRO A 169 -19.44 -9.96 11.34
CA PRO A 169 -20.57 -9.13 11.75
C PRO A 169 -21.21 -8.42 10.54
N ALA A 170 -22.53 -8.33 10.54
CA ALA A 170 -23.27 -7.67 9.45
C ALA A 170 -23.35 -6.13 9.59
N ASP A 171 -23.05 -5.61 10.77
CA ASP A 171 -23.20 -4.21 11.15
C ASP A 171 -21.93 -3.38 10.93
N LEU A 172 -20.81 -4.03 10.58
CA LEU A 172 -19.57 -3.33 10.23
C LEU A 172 -19.43 -3.18 8.70
N PRO A 173 -18.85 -2.05 8.24
CA PRO A 173 -18.53 -1.91 6.82
C PRO A 173 -17.53 -3.00 6.40
N PRO A 174 -17.63 -3.52 5.16
CA PRO A 174 -16.64 -4.45 4.63
C PRO A 174 -15.23 -3.84 4.67
N VAL A 175 -14.22 -4.70 4.86
CA VAL A 175 -12.82 -4.27 4.71
C VAL A 175 -12.60 -3.77 3.29
N GLU A 176 -12.06 -2.57 3.13
CA GLU A 176 -11.66 -2.04 1.83
C GLU A 176 -10.47 -2.83 1.28
N ILE A 177 -10.50 -3.15 0.00
CA ILE A 177 -9.38 -3.76 -0.72
C ILE A 177 -8.64 -2.66 -1.46
N GLU A 178 -7.38 -2.41 -1.08
CA GLU A 178 -6.47 -1.47 -1.74
C GLU A 178 -5.41 -2.23 -2.54
N VAL A 179 -5.32 -2.01 -3.84
CA VAL A 179 -4.33 -2.67 -4.70
C VAL A 179 -3.18 -1.73 -5.03
N ALA A 180 -1.95 -2.14 -4.69
CA ALA A 180 -0.74 -1.48 -5.17
C ALA A 180 -0.45 -1.90 -6.62
N ALA A 181 -0.42 -0.93 -7.54
CA ALA A 181 -0.28 -1.17 -8.96
C ALA A 181 0.72 -0.22 -9.64
N SER A 182 1.47 -0.73 -10.62
CA SER A 182 2.38 0.07 -11.45
C SER A 182 2.28 -0.25 -12.95
N GLY A 183 1.71 -1.39 -13.32
CA GLY A 183 1.59 -1.82 -14.70
C GLY A 183 0.14 -2.02 -15.15
N PRO A 184 -0.17 -1.86 -16.45
CA PRO A 184 -1.54 -1.79 -16.95
C PRO A 184 -2.36 -3.04 -16.65
N LYS A 185 -1.76 -4.23 -16.69
CA LYS A 185 -2.48 -5.48 -16.41
C LYS A 185 -2.88 -5.62 -14.94
N VAL A 186 -2.08 -5.10 -14.01
CA VAL A 186 -2.40 -5.10 -12.56
C VAL A 186 -3.43 -4.02 -12.27
N ILE A 187 -3.30 -2.84 -12.91
CA ILE A 187 -4.30 -1.76 -12.83
C ILE A 187 -5.67 -2.27 -13.30
N ALA A 188 -5.71 -2.98 -14.42
CA ALA A 188 -6.96 -3.57 -14.93
C ALA A 188 -7.56 -4.61 -13.96
N ALA A 189 -6.76 -5.51 -13.39
CA ALA A 189 -7.24 -6.46 -12.38
C ALA A 189 -7.80 -5.73 -11.15
N ALA A 190 -7.11 -4.70 -10.68
CA ALA A 190 -7.56 -3.87 -9.56
C ALA A 190 -8.88 -3.15 -9.89
N ALA A 191 -9.00 -2.57 -11.07
CA ALA A 191 -10.20 -1.86 -11.52
C ALA A 191 -11.46 -2.73 -11.50
N ARG A 192 -11.34 -4.06 -11.70
CA ARG A 192 -12.46 -5.00 -11.61
C ARG A 192 -12.91 -5.30 -10.18
N HIS A 193 -12.00 -5.31 -9.22
CA HIS A 193 -12.28 -5.92 -7.91
C HIS A 193 -12.07 -5.00 -6.71
N ALA A 194 -11.10 -4.06 -6.78
CA ALA A 194 -10.68 -3.25 -5.65
C ALA A 194 -11.64 -2.10 -5.33
N ASP A 195 -11.51 -1.56 -4.13
CA ASP A 195 -12.14 -0.33 -3.68
C ASP A 195 -11.17 0.85 -3.88
N TRP A 196 -9.85 0.59 -3.77
CA TRP A 196 -8.78 1.55 -4.01
C TRP A 196 -7.71 0.98 -4.96
N ILE A 197 -7.19 1.83 -5.83
CA ILE A 197 -5.98 1.56 -6.60
C ILE A 197 -4.94 2.59 -6.22
N SER A 198 -3.87 2.18 -5.54
CA SER A 198 -2.76 3.05 -5.18
C SER A 198 -1.57 2.79 -6.09
N PHE A 199 -1.19 3.81 -6.86
CA PHE A 199 -0.16 3.71 -7.88
C PHE A 199 1.24 3.84 -7.30
N SER A 200 2.14 2.91 -7.63
CA SER A 200 3.56 2.98 -7.33
C SER A 200 4.35 3.52 -8.53
N LEU A 201 4.10 4.78 -8.90
CA LEU A 201 4.66 5.44 -10.08
C LEU A 201 5.43 6.72 -9.75
N GLY A 202 5.54 7.07 -8.45
CA GLY A 202 6.08 8.33 -7.99
C GLY A 202 5.11 9.49 -8.20
N ALA A 203 5.59 10.72 -7.96
CA ALA A 203 4.82 11.96 -8.04
C ALA A 203 4.80 12.55 -9.47
N ASP A 204 4.88 11.70 -10.49
CA ASP A 204 4.82 12.08 -11.90
C ASP A 204 3.36 12.15 -12.36
N GLU A 205 2.85 13.36 -12.51
CA GLU A 205 1.47 13.65 -12.89
C GLU A 205 1.05 12.96 -14.20
N HIS A 206 1.94 12.95 -15.19
CA HIS A 206 1.64 12.35 -16.48
C HIS A 206 1.50 10.82 -16.40
N ARG A 207 2.36 10.16 -15.62
CA ARG A 207 2.27 8.72 -15.38
C ARG A 207 1.07 8.35 -14.52
N LEU A 208 0.74 9.16 -13.52
CA LEU A 208 -0.43 8.94 -12.68
C LEU A 208 -1.72 9.15 -13.47
N GLN A 209 -1.81 10.20 -14.31
CA GLN A 209 -2.96 10.40 -15.19
C GLN A 209 -3.15 9.21 -16.14
N TRP A 210 -2.07 8.74 -16.79
CA TRP A 210 -2.12 7.53 -17.64
C TRP A 210 -2.66 6.31 -16.87
N ALA A 211 -2.22 6.11 -15.63
CA ALA A 211 -2.67 4.98 -14.83
C ALA A 211 -4.15 5.07 -14.43
N ILE A 212 -4.63 6.29 -14.13
CA ILE A 212 -6.05 6.58 -13.87
C ILE A 212 -6.88 6.29 -15.12
N ASP A 213 -6.41 6.70 -16.30
CA ASP A 213 -7.13 6.46 -17.56
C ASP A 213 -7.24 4.97 -17.87
N VAL A 214 -6.16 4.20 -17.70
CA VAL A 214 -6.17 2.73 -17.81
C VAL A 214 -7.18 2.10 -16.85
N ALA A 215 -7.25 2.59 -15.60
CA ALA A 215 -8.20 2.08 -14.61
C ALA A 215 -9.64 2.39 -15.01
N ARG A 216 -9.93 3.63 -15.45
CA ARG A 216 -11.27 4.06 -15.88
C ARG A 216 -11.78 3.28 -17.09
N GLU A 217 -10.92 3.08 -18.09
CA GLU A 217 -11.26 2.25 -19.26
C GLU A 217 -11.66 0.82 -18.87
N GLU A 218 -10.96 0.22 -17.92
CA GLU A 218 -11.30 -1.13 -17.47
C GLU A 218 -12.54 -1.15 -16.57
N MET A 219 -12.77 -0.12 -15.75
CA MET A 219 -14.01 0.02 -14.99
C MET A 219 -15.22 0.07 -15.93
N ASP A 220 -15.15 0.89 -16.99
CA ASP A 220 -16.21 0.98 -17.99
C ASP A 220 -16.45 -0.37 -18.67
N ARG A 221 -15.38 -1.06 -19.06
CA ARG A 221 -15.42 -2.38 -19.70
C ARG A 221 -16.00 -3.46 -18.78
N ALA A 222 -15.75 -3.35 -17.48
CA ALA A 222 -16.27 -4.26 -16.45
C ALA A 222 -17.67 -3.87 -15.94
N GLY A 223 -18.27 -2.79 -16.45
CA GLY A 223 -19.58 -2.30 -16.02
C GLY A 223 -19.61 -1.82 -14.56
N ARG A 224 -18.48 -1.29 -14.06
CA ARG A 224 -18.43 -0.75 -12.70
C ARG A 224 -18.93 0.70 -12.69
N GLU A 225 -19.70 1.04 -11.66
CA GLU A 225 -20.20 2.39 -11.47
C GLU A 225 -19.05 3.41 -11.38
N PRO A 226 -19.17 4.58 -12.02
CA PRO A 226 -18.21 5.67 -11.88
C PRO A 226 -18.00 6.05 -10.41
N GLY A 227 -16.75 6.11 -9.98
CA GLY A 227 -16.39 6.44 -8.59
C GLY A 227 -16.54 5.30 -7.58
N SER A 228 -16.87 4.08 -8.02
CA SER A 228 -16.82 2.87 -7.17
C SER A 228 -15.39 2.41 -6.87
N VAL A 229 -14.39 2.94 -7.57
CA VAL A 229 -12.96 2.80 -7.30
C VAL A 229 -12.37 4.17 -7.06
N ARG A 230 -11.60 4.30 -6.00
CA ARG A 230 -10.87 5.53 -5.65
C ARG A 230 -9.39 5.34 -5.97
N PHE A 231 -8.68 6.45 -6.20
CA PHE A 231 -7.29 6.41 -6.60
C PHE A 231 -6.36 6.97 -5.53
N GLY A 232 -5.27 6.25 -5.28
CA GLY A 232 -4.21 6.66 -4.38
C GLY A 232 -2.83 6.61 -5.05
N ALA A 233 -1.81 7.09 -4.34
CA ALA A 233 -0.43 7.02 -4.78
C ALA A 233 0.51 6.71 -3.61
N TYR A 234 1.50 5.84 -3.85
CA TYR A 234 2.63 5.63 -2.95
C TYR A 234 3.73 6.62 -3.30
N LEU A 235 4.03 7.53 -2.38
CA LEU A 235 4.92 8.66 -2.62
C LEU A 235 5.98 8.81 -1.52
N PRO A 236 7.26 8.90 -1.86
CA PRO A 236 8.28 9.39 -0.94
C PRO A 236 8.03 10.87 -0.62
N LEU A 237 7.93 11.23 0.66
CA LEU A 237 7.72 12.60 1.16
C LEU A 237 8.85 12.96 2.13
N TYR A 238 9.77 13.80 1.67
CA TYR A 238 10.95 14.22 2.41
C TYR A 238 11.16 15.73 2.25
N PRO A 239 10.29 16.56 2.88
CA PRO A 239 10.43 18.01 2.81
C PRO A 239 11.66 18.47 3.60
N HIS A 240 12.45 19.36 3.02
CA HIS A 240 13.56 20.03 3.70
C HIS A 240 14.02 21.23 2.88
N VAL A 241 14.47 22.31 3.54
CA VAL A 241 15.00 23.51 2.87
C VAL A 241 16.31 23.22 2.12
N ASP A 242 17.12 22.31 2.65
CA ASP A 242 18.28 21.75 1.96
C ASP A 242 17.80 20.58 1.07
N VAL A 243 17.66 20.84 -0.22
CA VAL A 243 17.15 19.89 -1.19
C VAL A 243 18.09 18.69 -1.39
N GLU A 244 19.42 18.89 -1.28
CA GLU A 244 20.38 17.79 -1.40
C GLU A 244 20.21 16.79 -0.26
N PHE A 245 20.01 17.29 0.96
CA PHE A 245 19.72 16.47 2.10
C PHE A 245 18.39 15.70 1.95
N ALA A 246 17.34 16.37 1.44
CA ALA A 246 16.06 15.74 1.14
C ALA A 246 16.17 14.61 0.11
N ARG A 247 16.94 14.83 -0.96
CA ARG A 247 17.23 13.82 -1.99
C ARG A 247 17.95 12.61 -1.40
N GLU A 248 18.99 12.84 -0.59
CA GLU A 248 19.77 11.76 0.02
C GLU A 248 18.90 10.90 0.95
N LEU A 249 18.04 11.51 1.79
CA LEU A 249 17.10 10.80 2.63
C LEU A 249 16.13 9.92 1.82
N SER A 250 15.72 10.39 0.65
CA SER A 250 14.70 9.72 -0.19
C SER A 250 15.25 8.60 -1.07
N ARG A 251 16.59 8.58 -1.38
CA ARG A 251 17.19 7.70 -2.39
C ARG A 251 16.84 6.23 -2.24
N GLY A 252 16.90 5.70 -1.03
CA GLY A 252 16.62 4.28 -0.78
C GLY A 252 15.20 3.89 -1.14
N ILE A 253 14.23 4.70 -0.73
CA ILE A 253 12.80 4.41 -0.97
C ILE A 253 12.42 4.72 -2.43
N VAL A 254 12.98 5.79 -3.04
CA VAL A 254 12.80 6.07 -4.47
C VAL A 254 13.29 4.90 -5.32
N THR A 255 14.48 4.37 -5.03
CA THR A 255 15.03 3.22 -5.76
C THR A 255 14.16 1.97 -5.61
N SER A 256 13.70 1.69 -4.39
CA SER A 256 12.83 0.53 -4.11
C SER A 256 11.50 0.62 -4.84
N HIS A 257 10.89 1.80 -4.90
CA HIS A 257 9.63 2.01 -5.63
C HIS A 257 9.83 2.05 -7.15
N SER A 258 10.92 2.63 -7.63
CA SER A 258 11.28 2.63 -9.06
C SER A 258 11.44 1.22 -9.60
N ARG A 259 11.92 0.27 -8.78
CA ARG A 259 12.05 -1.13 -9.14
C ARG A 259 10.71 -1.75 -9.57
N PHE A 260 9.58 -1.34 -9.00
CA PHE A 260 8.27 -1.89 -9.37
C PHE A 260 7.90 -1.64 -10.83
N ALA A 261 8.43 -0.57 -11.43
CA ALA A 261 8.24 -0.27 -12.85
C ALA A 261 9.04 -1.21 -13.78
N VAL A 262 10.06 -1.90 -13.27
CA VAL A 262 10.98 -2.76 -14.06
C VAL A 262 10.96 -4.24 -13.68
N MET A 263 10.20 -4.64 -12.66
CA MET A 263 10.11 -6.03 -12.17
C MET A 263 9.72 -7.06 -13.24
N SER A 264 8.94 -6.67 -14.23
CA SER A 264 8.50 -7.54 -15.33
C SER A 264 9.45 -7.56 -16.53
N ASN A 265 10.67 -7.03 -16.38
CA ASN A 265 11.64 -6.83 -17.46
C ASN A 265 11.19 -5.88 -18.59
N SER A 266 10.07 -5.20 -18.42
CA SER A 266 9.56 -4.19 -19.36
C SER A 266 9.12 -2.95 -18.61
N ILE A 267 9.50 -1.79 -19.11
CA ILE A 267 9.00 -0.51 -18.62
C ILE A 267 7.66 -0.26 -19.30
N THR A 268 6.61 0.02 -18.53
CA THR A 268 5.27 0.26 -19.03
C THR A 268 4.78 1.67 -18.71
N GLY A 269 3.88 2.18 -19.55
CA GLY A 269 3.35 3.55 -19.45
C GLY A 269 4.28 4.59 -20.05
N PRO A 270 3.89 5.87 -19.99
CA PRO A 270 4.68 6.97 -20.51
C PRO A 270 5.92 7.16 -19.63
N VAL A 271 7.09 7.19 -20.27
CA VAL A 271 8.37 7.50 -19.65
C VAL A 271 9.23 8.30 -20.62
N SER A 272 9.89 9.35 -20.14
CA SER A 272 10.91 10.07 -20.89
C SER A 272 12.15 9.20 -21.09
N GLU A 273 13.06 9.61 -21.97
CA GLU A 273 14.32 8.91 -22.17
C GLU A 273 15.21 8.95 -20.93
N SER A 274 15.22 10.08 -20.20
CA SER A 274 15.91 10.20 -18.92
C SER A 274 15.36 9.25 -17.88
N GLN A 275 14.03 9.19 -17.72
CA GLN A 275 13.38 8.23 -16.81
C GLN A 275 13.72 6.78 -17.19
N ARG A 276 13.69 6.46 -18.48
CA ARG A 276 14.05 5.12 -18.97
C ARG A 276 15.48 4.75 -18.59
N THR A 277 16.41 5.67 -18.77
CA THR A 277 17.82 5.48 -18.41
C THR A 277 17.97 5.17 -16.91
N ASN A 278 17.32 5.94 -16.05
CA ASN A 278 17.34 5.70 -14.60
C ASN A 278 16.73 4.34 -14.22
N LEU A 279 15.60 4.00 -14.82
CA LEU A 279 14.92 2.71 -14.57
C LEU A 279 15.77 1.51 -15.03
N GLU A 280 16.48 1.60 -16.16
CA GLU A 280 17.40 0.54 -16.61
C GLU A 280 18.63 0.42 -15.69
N ARG A 281 19.15 1.54 -15.14
CA ARG A 281 20.19 1.48 -14.09
C ARG A 281 19.70 0.76 -12.85
N VAL A 282 18.51 1.07 -12.34
CA VAL A 282 17.90 0.35 -11.21
C VAL A 282 17.79 -1.13 -11.54
N LYS A 283 17.23 -1.49 -12.70
CA LYS A 283 17.06 -2.88 -13.13
C LYS A 283 18.38 -3.67 -13.12
N SER A 284 19.47 -3.07 -13.57
CA SER A 284 20.77 -3.74 -13.69
C SER A 284 21.58 -3.80 -12.39
N THR A 285 21.26 -2.98 -11.40
CA THR A 285 22.08 -2.86 -10.18
C THR A 285 21.34 -3.21 -8.89
N TYR A 286 20.02 -3.45 -8.94
CA TYR A 286 19.23 -3.64 -7.73
C TYR A 286 19.67 -4.86 -6.91
N ASP A 287 20.10 -4.60 -5.68
CA ASP A 287 20.50 -5.63 -4.72
C ASP A 287 19.38 -5.86 -3.69
N MET A 288 18.71 -7.02 -3.76
CA MET A 288 17.63 -7.37 -2.85
C MET A 288 18.09 -7.52 -1.41
N THR A 289 19.37 -7.83 -1.16
CA THR A 289 19.92 -7.93 0.21
C THR A 289 20.06 -6.58 0.89
N LYS A 290 19.97 -5.49 0.10
CA LYS A 290 20.00 -4.07 0.52
C LYS A 290 18.70 -3.36 0.22
N HIS A 291 17.59 -4.10 0.19
CA HIS A 291 16.27 -3.55 -0.10
C HIS A 291 15.91 -2.41 0.85
N GLY A 292 15.63 -1.22 0.31
CA GLY A 292 15.30 -0.01 1.07
C GLY A 292 16.48 0.72 1.71
N ASP A 293 17.71 0.25 1.54
CA ASP A 293 18.91 0.87 2.10
C ASP A 293 19.39 2.05 1.23
N ALA A 294 19.32 3.27 1.77
CA ALA A 294 19.79 4.48 1.09
C ALA A 294 21.33 4.45 0.85
N ALA A 295 22.10 3.77 1.70
CA ALA A 295 23.56 3.60 1.54
C ALA A 295 23.92 2.52 0.52
N GLY A 296 22.99 1.72 0.06
CA GLY A 296 23.20 0.68 -0.94
C GLY A 296 23.72 1.24 -2.25
N ALA A 297 24.66 0.55 -2.93
CA ALA A 297 25.22 1.01 -4.19
C ALA A 297 24.13 1.27 -5.26
N HIS A 298 23.07 0.47 -5.28
CA HIS A 298 21.95 0.64 -6.19
C HIS A 298 21.13 1.93 -5.95
N SER A 299 21.20 2.53 -4.75
CA SER A 299 20.50 3.79 -4.45
C SER A 299 21.21 5.02 -5.03
N LYS A 300 22.50 4.87 -5.38
CA LYS A 300 23.33 5.96 -5.93
C LYS A 300 23.30 6.08 -7.46
N VAL A 301 22.54 5.21 -8.13
CA VAL A 301 22.48 5.20 -9.61
C VAL A 301 21.45 6.16 -10.20
N LEU A 302 20.57 6.70 -9.37
CA LEU A 302 19.54 7.66 -9.77
C LEU A 302 20.11 9.06 -9.77
N ASP A 303 19.83 9.82 -10.83
CA ASP A 303 20.13 11.24 -10.89
C ASP A 303 19.10 12.07 -10.10
N ASP A 304 19.48 13.31 -9.79
CA ASP A 304 18.69 14.18 -8.93
C ASP A 304 17.38 14.63 -9.58
N ASP A 305 17.38 14.85 -10.89
CA ASP A 305 16.18 15.19 -11.66
C ASP A 305 15.14 14.06 -11.59
N TYR A 306 15.59 12.82 -11.65
CA TYR A 306 14.69 11.66 -11.50
C TYR A 306 14.10 11.60 -10.09
N ILE A 307 14.92 11.85 -9.05
CA ILE A 307 14.44 11.88 -7.66
C ILE A 307 13.41 12.99 -7.48
N ASP A 308 13.68 14.19 -8.00
CA ASP A 308 12.78 15.34 -7.93
C ASP A 308 11.44 15.10 -8.63
N GLN A 309 11.44 14.32 -9.73
CA GLN A 309 10.21 13.92 -10.40
C GLN A 309 9.43 12.86 -9.62
N PHE A 310 10.16 11.89 -9.06
CA PHE A 310 9.56 10.72 -8.42
C PHE A 310 9.08 10.99 -6.99
N ALA A 311 9.80 11.80 -6.22
CA ALA A 311 9.56 12.08 -4.81
C ALA A 311 9.06 13.51 -4.59
N LEU A 312 8.43 13.74 -3.45
CA LEU A 312 8.13 15.06 -2.92
C LEU A 312 9.30 15.50 -2.03
N VAL A 313 10.23 16.23 -2.62
CA VAL A 313 11.45 16.74 -1.98
C VAL A 313 11.58 18.25 -2.18
N GLY A 314 12.28 18.92 -1.28
CA GLY A 314 12.46 20.39 -1.26
C GLY A 314 11.64 21.04 -0.15
N ASP A 315 11.47 22.36 -0.24
CA ASP A 315 10.71 23.09 0.77
C ASP A 315 9.23 22.68 0.83
N PRO A 316 8.54 22.91 1.97
CA PRO A 316 7.16 22.51 2.16
C PRO A 316 6.19 23.08 1.13
N ASP A 317 6.40 24.33 0.67
CA ASP A 317 5.51 24.98 -0.30
C ASP A 317 5.54 24.24 -1.64
N ARG A 318 6.73 23.91 -2.13
CA ARG A 318 6.92 23.09 -3.33
C ARG A 318 6.24 21.71 -3.20
N CYS A 319 6.36 21.08 -2.04
CA CYS A 319 5.72 19.79 -1.79
C CYS A 319 4.18 19.90 -1.82
N VAL A 320 3.62 20.94 -1.19
CA VAL A 320 2.16 21.18 -1.17
C VAL A 320 1.64 21.48 -2.58
N GLU A 321 2.27 22.35 -3.34
CA GLU A 321 1.89 22.64 -4.73
C GLU A 321 1.84 21.37 -5.60
N ARG A 322 2.76 20.45 -5.39
CA ARG A 322 2.74 19.17 -6.11
C ARG A 322 1.61 18.25 -5.64
N ILE A 323 1.32 18.23 -4.33
CA ILE A 323 0.17 17.48 -3.79
C ILE A 323 -1.15 18.03 -4.36
N GLU A 324 -1.30 19.36 -4.43
CA GLU A 324 -2.48 20.00 -5.02
C GLU A 324 -2.70 19.55 -6.47
N ARG A 325 -1.67 19.56 -7.31
CA ARG A 325 -1.77 19.05 -8.69
C ARG A 325 -2.13 17.58 -8.77
N LEU A 326 -1.65 16.75 -7.84
CA LEU A 326 -2.02 15.34 -7.78
C LEU A 326 -3.49 15.15 -7.35
N VAL A 327 -4.00 15.98 -6.45
CA VAL A 327 -5.43 16.00 -6.11
C VAL A 327 -6.28 16.41 -7.31
N ASP A 328 -5.83 17.40 -8.08
CA ASP A 328 -6.55 17.90 -9.27
C ASP A 328 -6.72 16.82 -10.34
N ILE A 329 -5.76 15.93 -10.52
CA ILE A 329 -5.88 14.78 -11.44
C ILE A 329 -6.69 13.62 -10.87
N GLY A 330 -7.07 13.67 -9.59
CA GLY A 330 -7.97 12.69 -8.96
C GLY A 330 -7.33 11.72 -7.98
N ILE A 331 -6.14 12.01 -7.44
CA ILE A 331 -5.57 11.26 -6.32
C ILE A 331 -6.29 11.67 -5.03
N GLU A 332 -6.85 10.67 -4.33
CA GLU A 332 -7.67 10.85 -3.13
C GLU A 332 -7.01 10.21 -1.88
N ARG A 333 -5.96 9.36 -2.03
CA ARG A 333 -5.17 8.80 -0.92
C ARG A 333 -3.69 8.91 -1.23
N PHE A 334 -2.97 9.51 -0.31
CA PHE A 334 -1.52 9.60 -0.35
C PHE A 334 -0.92 8.63 0.66
N ASN A 335 -0.26 7.58 0.20
CA ASN A 335 0.51 6.64 1.02
C ASN A 335 1.96 7.15 1.08
N PHE A 336 2.24 8.04 2.02
CA PHE A 336 3.55 8.68 2.14
C PHE A 336 4.57 7.77 2.83
N TRP A 337 5.75 7.68 2.23
CA TRP A 337 6.95 7.23 2.89
C TRP A 337 7.69 8.44 3.41
N THR A 338 7.76 8.58 4.73
CA THR A 338 8.37 9.72 5.41
C THR A 338 9.71 9.36 6.02
N ALA A 339 10.49 10.37 6.41
CA ALA A 339 11.70 10.21 7.18
C ALA A 339 11.45 9.59 8.56
N ASP A 340 12.53 9.23 9.24
CA ASP A 340 12.48 8.78 10.64
C ASP A 340 12.00 9.91 11.55
N LEU A 341 11.44 9.52 12.71
CA LEU A 341 10.94 10.49 13.70
C LEU A 341 12.04 11.23 14.45
N ASP A 342 13.25 10.68 14.46
CA ASP A 342 14.35 11.13 15.29
C ASP A 342 15.59 11.57 14.49
N GLY A 343 16.47 12.30 15.15
CA GLY A 343 17.73 12.77 14.58
C GLY A 343 17.54 13.84 13.50
N LYS A 344 18.51 14.00 12.60
CA LYS A 344 18.43 14.99 11.49
C LYS A 344 17.27 14.68 10.53
N ALA A 345 16.91 13.42 10.37
CA ALA A 345 15.76 13.03 9.56
C ALA A 345 14.42 13.47 10.19
N GLY A 346 14.40 13.65 11.53
CA GLY A 346 13.24 14.15 12.26
C GLY A 346 12.81 15.56 11.85
N GLU A 347 13.73 16.40 11.37
CA GLU A 347 13.38 17.73 10.82
C GLU A 347 12.47 17.59 9.60
N SER A 348 12.79 16.69 8.69
CA SER A 348 11.94 16.39 7.52
C SER A 348 10.58 15.83 7.92
N TYR A 349 10.54 14.94 8.91
CA TYR A 349 9.28 14.45 9.46
C TYR A 349 8.45 15.55 10.12
N GLY A 350 9.08 16.41 10.92
CA GLY A 350 8.42 17.57 11.54
C GLY A 350 7.78 18.50 10.50
N LEU A 351 8.51 18.82 9.43
CA LEU A 351 7.98 19.63 8.31
C LEU A 351 6.79 18.93 7.61
N ALA A 352 6.83 17.61 7.46
CA ALA A 352 5.70 16.88 6.89
C ALA A 352 4.43 17.01 7.77
N VAL A 353 4.56 16.90 9.09
CA VAL A 353 3.46 16.98 10.03
C VAL A 353 2.96 18.43 10.22
N GLU A 354 3.87 19.37 10.42
CA GLU A 354 3.53 20.74 10.82
C GLU A 354 3.18 21.64 9.61
N SER A 355 3.84 21.42 8.48
CA SER A 355 3.75 22.32 7.34
C SER A 355 3.03 21.73 6.12
N ILE A 356 2.91 20.40 5.99
CA ILE A 356 2.29 19.77 4.82
C ILE A 356 0.93 19.17 5.17
N LEU A 357 0.84 18.29 6.18
CA LEU A 357 -0.42 17.62 6.53
C LEU A 357 -1.61 18.57 6.70
N PRO A 358 -1.49 19.75 7.38
CA PRO A 358 -2.60 20.68 7.53
C PRO A 358 -3.06 21.33 6.21
N ARG A 359 -2.20 21.28 5.18
CA ARG A 359 -2.43 21.94 3.88
C ARG A 359 -2.82 20.95 2.77
N VAL A 360 -2.91 19.66 3.06
CA VAL A 360 -3.43 18.68 2.08
C VAL A 360 -4.88 19.06 1.73
N PRO A 361 -5.21 19.31 0.45
CA PRO A 361 -6.52 19.78 0.05
C PRO A 361 -7.63 18.78 0.38
N ASN A 362 -8.82 19.29 0.73
CA ASN A 362 -10.04 18.50 0.95
C ASN A 362 -9.88 17.36 1.98
N ARG A 363 -8.90 17.46 2.86
CA ARG A 363 -8.72 16.49 3.92
C ARG A 363 -9.89 16.58 4.90
N GLY A 364 -10.64 15.48 5.04
CA GLY A 364 -11.73 15.36 6.01
C GLY A 364 -11.15 15.44 7.42
N ARG A 365 -11.23 16.62 8.05
CA ARG A 365 -10.90 16.73 9.47
C ARG A 365 -12.04 16.10 10.26
N SER A 366 -11.86 14.90 10.81
CA SER A 366 -12.63 14.53 12.01
C SER A 366 -12.40 15.64 13.04
N PRO A 367 -13.44 16.28 13.61
CA PRO A 367 -13.24 17.23 14.67
C PRO A 367 -12.52 16.52 15.81
N ALA A 368 -11.40 17.09 16.27
CA ALA A 368 -10.76 16.65 17.48
C ALA A 368 -11.84 16.56 18.58
N THR A 369 -12.08 15.37 19.09
CA THR A 369 -12.99 15.17 20.23
C THR A 369 -12.44 16.03 21.36
N PRO A 370 -13.25 16.94 21.96
CA PRO A 370 -12.78 17.70 23.11
C PRO A 370 -12.37 16.71 24.19
N SER A 371 -11.19 16.93 24.79
CA SER A 371 -10.78 16.23 26.01
C SER A 371 -11.91 16.35 27.03
N LEU A 372 -12.49 15.24 27.42
CA LEU A 372 -13.31 15.17 28.63
C LEU A 372 -12.33 15.34 29.81
N ASP A 373 -12.35 16.56 30.37
CA ASP A 373 -11.77 16.85 31.70
C ASP A 373 -12.46 16.02 32.79
#